data_03e5518edd1a91478223a43566359a8d
#
_entry.id   03e5518edd1a91478223a43566359a8d
#
_cell.length_a   1.000
_cell.length_b   1.000
_cell.length_c   1.000
_cell.angle_alpha   90.00
_cell.angle_beta   90.00
_cell.angle_gamma   90.00
#
_symmetry.space_group_name_H-M   'P 1'
#
loop_
_entity.id
_entity.type
_entity.pdbx_description
1 polymer ?
#
loop_
_entity_poly.entity_id
_entity_poly.type
_entity_poly.pdbx_seq_one_letter_code
_entity_poly.pdbx_strand_id
1 'polypeptide(L)'
;MTATDAQVRLMMKERREGKTQEQAAVKANLRSRKTVGKYEKLGKLPSELKQPRKYRTREDAFSEDWGMVEKMLEEAPGLEAKALFEWLQEQKPGKYQEVQLRTFQRRVSNWRVLKREQLLSLEQVRKPGEVLQTDGTWMNDLQIMIGGERFEHLLIHSVLPYSNWEWGRVAQSESLLALRLGLQSALVKLGRIPKVHQTDNTTAATHNLGPHARDKSLEERGFNEEYLQLLAHYGLEARTIHVGNPNENGDVESANGSLKRAVEQHLLLRGSRDFENLEAYEAFLYSIMEKRNAGRQARLAEELAVMRPLQVDPWPPMRELQVKVGNNGILRVGGNGYSVPSGLKSRRVRVRVYEWQIEVWYANQLVERLPRLTGIRRYHINYRHVIDSLLRKRGGFRNYRYREDLFPQAVFRQAWEALDSRMPPRKADLAYLRILKLAAVGLETDVAEALKLVLRSKNKWNDQHVAELVQPTPKAVPQLTQQSVELSLYDQLLHQESGHVSA
;
A
#
# COMPACT_ATOMS: atom_id res chain seq x y z
N MET A 1 31.97 12.76 47.75
CA MET A 1 31.12 13.32 46.65
C MET A 1 31.67 14.70 46.30
N THR A 2 31.86 14.95 45.03
CA THR A 2 32.25 16.25 44.46
C THR A 2 31.05 17.19 44.43
N ALA A 3 31.24 18.46 44.76
CA ALA A 3 30.16 19.44 44.70
C ALA A 3 29.60 19.54 43.27
N THR A 4 28.27 19.75 43.13
CA THR A 4 27.59 19.96 41.84
C THR A 4 27.55 21.46 41.52
N ASP A 5 27.35 21.79 40.22
CA ASP A 5 27.23 23.19 39.78
C ASP A 5 26.11 23.93 40.48
N ALA A 6 24.96 23.25 40.68
CA ALA A 6 23.82 23.82 41.40
C ALA A 6 24.15 24.18 42.84
N GLN A 7 24.85 23.30 43.53
CA GLN A 7 25.33 23.55 44.92
C GLN A 7 26.27 24.74 44.98
N VAL A 8 27.23 24.83 44.04
CA VAL A 8 28.19 25.94 44.01
C VAL A 8 27.51 27.26 43.65
N ARG A 9 26.54 27.27 42.72
CA ARG A 9 25.77 28.48 42.40
C ARG A 9 24.96 28.96 43.61
N LEU A 10 24.26 28.04 44.28
CA LEU A 10 23.51 28.38 45.50
C LEU A 10 24.41 28.92 46.60
N MET A 11 25.56 28.29 46.86
CA MET A 11 26.58 28.76 47.79
C MET A 11 27.04 30.17 47.45
N MET A 12 27.40 30.44 46.19
CA MET A 12 27.84 31.77 45.76
C MET A 12 26.75 32.84 45.95
N LYS A 13 25.46 32.48 45.70
CA LYS A 13 24.33 33.38 45.98
C LYS A 13 24.26 33.74 47.46
N GLU A 14 24.26 32.75 48.33
CA GLU A 14 24.18 32.95 49.79
C GLU A 14 25.35 33.76 50.35
N ARG A 15 26.54 33.61 49.75
CA ARG A 15 27.74 34.42 50.10
C ARG A 15 27.58 35.88 49.69
N ARG A 16 26.99 36.15 48.53
CA ARG A 16 26.66 37.52 48.08
C ARG A 16 25.64 38.22 48.99
N GLU A 17 24.74 37.43 49.59
CA GLU A 17 23.75 37.91 50.56
C GLU A 17 24.33 38.13 51.99
N GLY A 18 25.66 38.01 52.14
CA GLY A 18 26.35 38.34 53.38
C GLY A 18 26.43 37.22 54.41
N LYS A 19 26.01 35.97 54.08
CA LYS A 19 26.07 34.83 55.02
C LYS A 19 27.49 34.31 55.16
N THR A 20 27.80 33.77 56.36
CA THR A 20 29.13 33.18 56.62
C THR A 20 29.38 31.96 55.73
N GLN A 21 30.66 31.56 55.56
CA GLN A 21 31.01 30.35 54.78
C GLN A 21 30.35 29.08 55.33
N GLU A 22 30.16 29.01 56.65
CA GLU A 22 29.52 27.86 57.27
C GLU A 22 28.01 27.82 56.97
N GLN A 23 27.34 28.96 57.07
CA GLN A 23 25.93 29.08 56.73
C GLN A 23 25.65 28.78 55.23
N ALA A 24 26.52 29.30 54.34
CA ALA A 24 26.41 29.02 52.91
C ALA A 24 26.70 27.54 52.58
N ALA A 25 27.62 26.89 53.31
CA ALA A 25 27.90 25.48 53.15
C ALA A 25 26.68 24.62 53.53
N VAL A 26 26.05 24.92 54.68
CA VAL A 26 24.86 24.19 55.15
C VAL A 26 23.69 24.33 54.16
N LYS A 27 23.41 25.56 53.74
CA LYS A 27 22.30 25.84 52.79
C LYS A 27 22.48 25.18 51.41
N ALA A 28 23.75 25.16 50.94
CA ALA A 28 24.07 24.51 49.65
C ALA A 28 24.32 23.00 49.79
N ASN A 29 24.10 22.42 50.95
CA ASN A 29 24.39 21.02 51.26
C ASN A 29 25.83 20.60 50.86
N LEU A 30 26.83 21.46 51.19
CA LEU A 30 28.24 21.20 51.00
C LEU A 30 28.87 20.68 52.29
N ARG A 31 29.76 19.69 52.18
CA ARG A 31 30.32 18.95 53.35
C ARG A 31 31.14 19.82 54.31
N SER A 32 31.72 20.93 53.85
CA SER A 32 32.53 21.75 54.72
C SER A 32 32.75 23.16 54.19
N ARG A 33 33.05 24.12 55.09
CA ARG A 33 33.46 25.48 54.75
C ARG A 33 34.71 25.54 53.85
N LYS A 34 35.59 24.52 53.94
CA LYS A 34 36.79 24.44 53.06
C LYS A 34 36.37 24.33 51.59
N THR A 35 35.25 23.63 51.28
CA THR A 35 34.70 23.52 49.92
C THR A 35 34.17 24.87 49.44
N VAL A 36 33.56 25.65 50.30
CA VAL A 36 33.08 27.01 50.01
C VAL A 36 34.29 27.91 49.68
N GLY A 37 35.30 27.99 50.58
CA GLY A 37 36.49 28.79 50.34
C GLY A 37 37.29 28.40 49.08
N LYS A 38 37.26 27.10 48.70
CA LYS A 38 37.86 26.63 47.45
C LYS A 38 37.16 27.24 46.22
N TYR A 39 35.83 27.13 46.14
CA TYR A 39 35.11 27.64 44.97
C TYR A 39 34.98 29.16 44.96
N GLU A 40 35.01 29.84 46.11
CA GLU A 40 35.14 31.30 46.18
C GLU A 40 36.47 31.81 45.57
N LYS A 41 37.59 31.16 45.95
CA LYS A 41 38.90 31.50 45.37
C LYS A 41 39.03 31.19 43.88
N LEU A 42 38.42 30.12 43.41
CA LEU A 42 38.48 29.69 42.00
C LEU A 42 37.54 30.50 41.11
N GLY A 43 36.43 30.99 41.63
CA GLY A 43 35.41 31.73 40.85
C GLY A 43 34.78 30.95 39.71
N LYS A 44 35.00 29.63 39.67
CA LYS A 44 34.55 28.74 38.56
C LYS A 44 33.69 27.61 39.09
N LEU A 45 32.74 27.15 38.23
CA LEU A 45 31.87 26.02 38.55
C LEU A 45 32.63 24.68 38.43
N PRO A 46 32.19 23.64 39.14
CA PRO A 46 32.76 22.29 39.02
C PRO A 46 32.82 21.75 37.57
N SER A 47 31.84 22.03 36.72
CA SER A 47 31.85 21.65 35.31
C SER A 47 32.94 22.35 34.50
N GLU A 48 33.24 23.63 34.81
CA GLU A 48 34.28 24.44 34.15
C GLU A 48 35.68 24.00 34.55
N LEU A 49 35.82 23.36 35.73
CA LEU A 49 37.07 22.83 36.25
C LEU A 49 37.36 21.40 35.76
N LYS A 50 36.38 20.72 35.16
CA LYS A 50 36.57 19.39 34.60
C LYS A 50 37.33 19.52 33.26
N GLN A 51 38.61 19.36 33.30
CA GLN A 51 39.39 19.16 32.08
C GLN A 51 39.11 17.77 31.53
N PRO A 52 38.81 17.62 30.21
CA PRO A 52 38.72 16.32 29.58
C PRO A 52 40.06 15.60 29.77
N ARG A 53 40.02 14.37 30.24
CA ARG A 53 41.23 13.54 30.40
C ARG A 53 41.86 13.33 29.03
N LYS A 54 43.01 13.97 28.75
CA LYS A 54 43.70 13.94 27.45
C LYS A 54 44.67 12.76 27.29
N TYR A 55 44.87 11.94 28.33
CA TYR A 55 45.83 10.84 28.27
C TYR A 55 45.12 9.49 28.39
N ARG A 56 45.52 8.56 27.55
CA ARG A 56 45.17 7.15 27.66
C ARG A 56 46.08 6.55 28.75
N THR A 57 45.51 5.98 29.79
CA THR A 57 46.25 5.34 30.89
C THR A 57 46.59 3.87 30.59
N ARG A 58 46.10 3.31 29.49
CA ARG A 58 46.42 1.96 29.04
C ARG A 58 47.05 2.02 27.67
N GLU A 59 48.11 1.26 27.47
CA GLU A 59 48.70 1.03 26.14
C GLU A 59 47.67 0.43 25.19
N ASP A 60 47.80 0.79 23.94
CA ASP A 60 46.89 0.29 22.89
C ASP A 60 47.29 -1.13 22.50
N ALA A 61 46.50 -2.12 22.90
CA ALA A 61 46.80 -3.52 22.69
C ALA A 61 47.00 -3.91 21.21
N PHE A 62 46.57 -3.06 20.29
CA PHE A 62 46.63 -3.33 18.83
C PHE A 62 47.68 -2.49 18.11
N SER A 63 48.49 -1.71 18.82
CA SER A 63 49.45 -0.79 18.19
C SER A 63 50.47 -1.49 17.28
N GLU A 64 51.00 -2.64 17.69
CA GLU A 64 52.03 -3.39 16.94
C GLU A 64 51.49 -3.99 15.62
N ASP A 65 50.28 -4.54 15.65
CA ASP A 65 49.72 -5.27 14.49
C ASP A 65 48.72 -4.37 13.68
N TRP A 66 48.57 -3.12 14.11
CA TRP A 66 47.57 -2.23 13.48
C TRP A 66 47.89 -1.90 12.02
N GLY A 67 49.15 -1.75 11.63
CA GLY A 67 49.54 -1.50 10.25
C GLY A 67 49.16 -2.60 9.29
N MET A 68 49.14 -3.87 9.74
CA MET A 68 48.67 -5.01 8.96
C MET A 68 47.14 -4.97 8.76
N VAL A 69 46.42 -4.61 9.83
CA VAL A 69 44.94 -4.43 9.78
C VAL A 69 44.56 -3.27 8.86
N GLU A 70 45.28 -2.14 8.92
CA GLU A 70 45.05 -1.00 8.02
C GLU A 70 45.22 -1.40 6.55
N LYS A 71 46.31 -2.10 6.23
CA LYS A 71 46.54 -2.58 4.86
C LYS A 71 45.41 -3.47 4.36
N MET A 72 44.92 -4.41 5.16
CA MET A 72 43.82 -5.26 4.82
C MET A 72 42.48 -4.47 4.63
N LEU A 73 42.26 -3.45 5.45
CA LEU A 73 41.09 -2.58 5.33
C LEU A 73 41.19 -1.65 4.11
N GLU A 74 42.40 -1.27 3.68
CA GLU A 74 42.62 -0.51 2.44
C GLU A 74 42.42 -1.38 1.20
N GLU A 75 42.91 -2.63 1.21
CA GLU A 75 42.75 -3.59 0.12
C GLU A 75 41.32 -4.10 -0.01
N ALA A 76 40.61 -4.30 1.11
CA ALA A 76 39.25 -4.81 1.15
C ALA A 76 38.38 -4.02 2.15
N PRO A 77 37.83 -2.87 1.76
CA PRO A 77 37.06 -1.97 2.65
C PRO A 77 35.79 -2.59 3.24
N GLY A 78 35.29 -3.67 2.63
CA GLY A 78 34.09 -4.42 3.06
C GLY A 78 34.34 -5.41 4.21
N LEU A 79 35.61 -5.67 4.61
CA LEU A 79 35.93 -6.59 5.70
C LEU A 79 35.29 -6.17 7.01
N GLU A 80 34.56 -7.08 7.65
CA GLU A 80 33.97 -6.82 8.97
C GLU A 80 35.03 -6.81 10.07
N ALA A 81 34.89 -5.90 11.03
CA ALA A 81 35.80 -5.80 12.15
C ALA A 81 35.89 -7.08 12.99
N LYS A 82 34.79 -7.87 13.05
CA LYS A 82 34.76 -9.14 13.77
C LYS A 82 35.62 -10.17 13.04
N ALA A 83 35.44 -10.33 11.74
CA ALA A 83 36.23 -11.25 10.92
C ALA A 83 37.74 -10.93 10.96
N LEU A 84 38.11 -9.63 10.92
CA LEU A 84 39.48 -9.19 11.09
C LEU A 84 40.06 -9.48 12.49
N PHE A 85 39.23 -9.43 13.52
CA PHE A 85 39.66 -9.76 14.88
C PHE A 85 39.90 -11.27 15.03
N GLU A 86 38.98 -12.10 14.52
CA GLU A 86 39.12 -13.56 14.50
C GLU A 86 40.38 -13.96 13.70
N TRP A 87 40.59 -13.37 12.53
CA TRP A 87 41.84 -13.55 11.77
C TRP A 87 43.09 -13.17 12.55
N LEU A 88 43.09 -12.03 13.29
CA LEU A 88 44.21 -11.65 14.14
C LEU A 88 44.47 -12.66 15.26
N GLN A 89 43.45 -13.26 15.84
CA GLN A 89 43.56 -14.31 16.85
C GLN A 89 44.21 -15.58 16.26
N GLU A 90 43.86 -15.93 15.01
CA GLU A 90 44.48 -17.04 14.31
C GLU A 90 45.96 -16.80 13.96
N GLN A 91 46.26 -15.57 13.50
CA GLN A 91 47.67 -15.22 13.18
C GLN A 91 48.55 -15.07 14.41
N LYS A 92 48.01 -14.72 15.57
CA LYS A 92 48.73 -14.46 16.83
C LYS A 92 48.02 -15.20 17.98
N PRO A 93 48.15 -16.53 18.05
CA PRO A 93 47.48 -17.33 19.08
C PRO A 93 47.86 -16.89 20.50
N GLY A 94 46.84 -16.62 21.33
CA GLY A 94 47.02 -16.22 22.74
C GLY A 94 47.31 -14.74 22.97
N LYS A 95 47.58 -13.92 21.93
CA LYS A 95 47.89 -12.48 22.11
C LYS A 95 46.60 -11.65 22.31
N TYR A 96 45.52 -11.99 21.63
CA TYR A 96 44.26 -11.25 21.64
C TYR A 96 43.13 -12.08 22.28
N GLN A 97 42.48 -11.51 23.31
CA GLN A 97 41.41 -12.13 24.04
C GLN A 97 40.06 -11.58 23.56
N GLU A 98 38.99 -12.40 23.64
CA GLU A 98 37.64 -12.04 23.19
C GLU A 98 37.10 -10.74 23.81
N VAL A 99 37.48 -10.46 25.06
CA VAL A 99 37.12 -9.20 25.75
C VAL A 99 37.62 -7.92 25.06
N GLN A 100 38.61 -8.05 24.17
CA GLN A 100 39.18 -6.94 23.42
C GLN A 100 38.45 -6.65 22.10
N LEU A 101 37.59 -7.53 21.65
CA LEU A 101 36.81 -7.40 20.40
C LEU A 101 36.12 -6.02 20.29
N ARG A 102 35.44 -5.59 21.35
CA ARG A 102 34.73 -4.29 21.34
C ARG A 102 35.68 -3.11 21.20
N THR A 103 36.87 -3.21 21.75
CA THR A 103 37.92 -2.17 21.62
C THR A 103 38.44 -2.15 20.18
N PHE A 104 38.67 -3.31 19.60
CA PHE A 104 39.07 -3.47 18.20
C PHE A 104 38.04 -2.92 17.23
N GLN A 105 36.77 -3.30 17.39
CA GLN A 105 35.66 -2.80 16.58
C GLN A 105 35.58 -1.27 16.61
N ARG A 106 35.73 -0.66 17.79
CA ARG A 106 35.76 0.80 17.90
C ARG A 106 36.94 1.42 17.19
N ARG A 107 38.13 0.78 17.22
CA ARG A 107 39.29 1.27 16.50
C ARG A 107 39.11 1.19 14.98
N VAL A 108 38.61 0.09 14.47
CA VAL A 108 38.27 -0.06 13.03
C VAL A 108 37.22 0.96 12.61
N SER A 109 36.18 1.19 13.44
CA SER A 109 35.19 2.21 13.20
C SER A 109 35.78 3.61 13.11
N ASN A 110 36.65 3.99 14.07
CA ASN A 110 37.33 5.28 14.05
C ASN A 110 38.25 5.44 12.83
N TRP A 111 38.97 4.39 12.45
CA TRP A 111 39.82 4.40 11.26
C TRP A 111 38.98 4.62 9.99
N ARG A 112 37.81 3.91 9.86
CA ARG A 112 36.91 4.10 8.75
C ARG A 112 36.35 5.51 8.65
N VAL A 113 36.03 6.14 9.77
CA VAL A 113 35.57 7.53 9.81
C VAL A 113 36.64 8.50 9.31
N LEU A 114 37.93 8.24 9.64
CA LEU A 114 39.05 9.12 9.27
C LEU A 114 39.53 8.92 7.82
N LYS A 115 39.42 7.69 7.30
CA LYS A 115 39.95 7.32 5.96
C LYS A 115 38.87 7.28 4.85
N ARG A 116 37.60 7.11 5.21
CA ARG A 116 36.52 7.13 4.22
C ARG A 116 36.12 8.57 3.91
N GLU A 117 36.38 9.02 2.72
CA GLU A 117 35.65 10.15 2.16
C GLU A 117 34.17 9.75 2.11
N GLN A 118 33.40 10.29 3.01
CA GLN A 118 31.95 10.18 2.92
C GLN A 118 31.46 11.27 1.97
N LEU A 119 30.71 10.88 0.96
CA LEU A 119 29.97 11.84 0.13
C LEU A 119 29.04 12.64 1.05
N LEU A 120 29.35 13.90 1.21
CA LEU A 120 28.50 14.82 1.97
C LEU A 120 27.22 15.06 1.18
N SER A 121 26.08 14.92 1.85
CA SER A 121 24.81 15.40 1.31
C SER A 121 24.87 16.94 1.31
N LEU A 122 24.97 17.52 0.12
CA LEU A 122 24.96 18.96 -0.04
C LEU A 122 23.53 19.48 0.09
N GLU A 123 23.32 20.42 0.99
CA GLU A 123 22.01 21.05 1.18
C GLU A 123 21.61 21.81 -0.08
N GLN A 124 20.47 21.43 -0.67
CA GLN A 124 19.96 22.03 -1.88
C GLN A 124 19.09 23.25 -1.54
N VAL A 125 19.28 24.35 -2.29
CA VAL A 125 18.39 25.52 -2.16
C VAL A 125 17.05 25.18 -2.79
N ARG A 126 16.01 25.10 -1.96
CA ARG A 126 14.64 24.86 -2.37
C ARG A 126 13.89 26.19 -2.41
N LYS A 127 13.18 26.44 -3.51
CA LYS A 127 12.33 27.63 -3.66
C LYS A 127 10.87 27.28 -3.40
N PRO A 128 10.12 28.14 -2.72
CA PRO A 128 8.71 27.90 -2.47
C PRO A 128 7.92 27.82 -3.78
N GLY A 129 7.01 26.85 -3.87
CA GLY A 129 6.10 26.68 -5.01
C GLY A 129 6.74 26.24 -6.34
N GLU A 130 8.04 25.91 -6.34
CA GLU A 130 8.74 25.55 -7.58
C GLU A 130 8.43 24.13 -8.03
N VAL A 131 8.54 23.13 -7.15
CA VAL A 131 8.52 21.73 -7.53
C VAL A 131 7.55 20.93 -6.65
N LEU A 132 6.72 20.09 -7.29
CA LEU A 132 6.01 18.98 -6.67
C LEU A 132 6.67 17.69 -7.13
N GLN A 133 7.24 16.93 -6.20
CA GLN A 133 7.80 15.61 -6.47
C GLN A 133 6.75 14.54 -6.23
N THR A 134 6.62 13.59 -7.16
CA THR A 134 5.68 12.46 -7.00
C THR A 134 6.41 11.15 -7.29
N ASP A 135 6.24 10.20 -6.38
CA ASP A 135 6.83 8.86 -6.47
C ASP A 135 5.84 7.79 -6.01
N GLY A 136 6.02 6.56 -6.50
CA GLY A 136 5.25 5.40 -6.10
C GLY A 136 5.97 4.57 -5.04
N THR A 137 5.35 4.36 -3.89
CA THR A 137 5.94 3.52 -2.83
C THR A 137 5.04 2.36 -2.45
N TRP A 138 5.58 1.13 -2.51
CA TRP A 138 4.86 -0.08 -2.10
C TRP A 138 4.64 -0.09 -0.58
N MET A 139 3.40 -0.33 -0.16
CA MET A 139 2.99 -0.35 1.25
C MET A 139 2.85 -1.77 1.81
N ASN A 140 3.31 -2.79 1.08
CA ASN A 140 3.10 -4.21 1.38
C ASN A 140 3.72 -4.64 2.71
N ASP A 141 4.81 -3.98 3.15
CA ASP A 141 5.47 -4.24 4.43
C ASP A 141 4.55 -3.94 5.64
N LEU A 142 3.56 -3.07 5.47
CA LEU A 142 2.58 -2.73 6.49
C LEU A 142 1.52 -3.81 6.72
N GLN A 143 1.45 -4.84 5.86
CA GLN A 143 0.54 -5.98 5.97
C GLN A 143 -0.93 -5.57 6.18
N ILE A 144 -1.40 -4.63 5.40
CA ILE A 144 -2.78 -4.15 5.45
C ILE A 144 -3.73 -5.24 4.99
N MET A 145 -4.88 -5.32 5.66
CA MET A 145 -5.99 -6.20 5.30
C MET A 145 -7.25 -5.36 5.04
N ILE A 146 -8.08 -5.81 4.13
CA ILE A 146 -9.40 -5.23 3.86
C ILE A 146 -10.42 -6.38 3.87
N GLY A 147 -11.36 -6.33 4.80
CA GLY A 147 -12.36 -7.39 4.96
C GLY A 147 -11.74 -8.76 5.25
N GLY A 148 -10.64 -8.82 5.99
CA GLY A 148 -9.92 -10.05 6.32
C GLY A 148 -9.00 -10.58 5.22
N GLU A 149 -8.91 -9.92 4.06
CA GLU A 149 -8.03 -10.31 2.95
C GLU A 149 -6.81 -9.38 2.85
N ARG A 150 -5.64 -9.96 2.55
CA ARG A 150 -4.40 -9.19 2.38
C ARG A 150 -4.52 -8.22 1.21
N PHE A 151 -4.25 -6.95 1.47
CA PHE A 151 -4.33 -5.88 0.50
C PHE A 151 -2.93 -5.36 0.12
N GLU A 152 -2.42 -5.83 -1.00
CA GLU A 152 -1.17 -5.36 -1.58
C GLU A 152 -1.42 -4.14 -2.45
N HIS A 153 -0.74 -3.04 -2.16
CA HIS A 153 -0.99 -1.78 -2.84
C HIS A 153 0.22 -0.86 -2.86
N LEU A 154 0.14 0.10 -3.77
CA LEU A 154 1.07 1.20 -3.94
C LEU A 154 0.43 2.47 -3.38
N LEU A 155 1.23 3.37 -2.84
CA LEU A 155 0.84 4.74 -2.58
C LEU A 155 1.54 5.65 -3.59
N ILE A 156 0.79 6.37 -4.41
CA ILE A 156 1.33 7.48 -5.20
C ILE A 156 1.44 8.67 -4.27
N HIS A 157 2.66 9.01 -3.90
CA HIS A 157 2.96 10.00 -2.87
C HIS A 157 3.58 11.24 -3.50
N SER A 158 3.01 12.39 -3.21
CA SER A 158 3.43 13.71 -3.70
C SER A 158 3.93 14.56 -2.54
N VAL A 159 5.05 15.24 -2.73
CA VAL A 159 5.74 16.05 -1.71
C VAL A 159 6.17 17.40 -2.31
N LEU A 160 5.97 18.48 -1.56
CA LEU A 160 6.58 19.78 -1.83
C LEU A 160 7.91 19.88 -1.06
N PRO A 161 9.08 19.87 -1.71
CA PRO A 161 10.37 19.81 -1.02
C PRO A 161 10.68 21.00 -0.11
N TYR A 162 10.07 22.16 -0.33
CA TYR A 162 10.30 23.35 0.49
C TYR A 162 9.60 23.26 1.84
N SER A 163 8.28 22.98 1.87
CA SER A 163 7.50 22.87 3.11
C SER A 163 7.49 21.48 3.71
N ASN A 164 7.90 20.46 2.93
CA ASN A 164 7.67 19.05 3.20
C ASN A 164 6.17 18.69 3.32
N TRP A 165 5.27 19.52 2.77
CA TRP A 165 3.87 19.14 2.63
C TRP A 165 3.77 17.87 1.81
N GLU A 166 2.89 16.96 2.21
CA GLU A 166 2.74 15.66 1.56
C GLU A 166 1.29 15.27 1.39
N TRP A 167 1.00 14.57 0.30
CA TRP A 167 -0.29 13.97 0.04
C TRP A 167 -0.13 12.71 -0.80
N GLY A 168 -0.97 11.71 -0.58
CA GLY A 168 -0.86 10.46 -1.33
C GLY A 168 -2.22 9.84 -1.61
N ARG A 169 -2.27 8.99 -2.63
CA ARG A 169 -3.43 8.21 -3.03
C ARG A 169 -3.06 6.75 -3.22
N VAL A 170 -3.92 5.87 -2.72
CA VAL A 170 -3.78 4.42 -2.90
C VAL A 170 -3.98 4.06 -4.37
N ALA A 171 -3.11 3.20 -4.88
CA ALA A 171 -3.12 2.72 -6.25
C ALA A 171 -2.82 1.22 -6.31
N GLN A 172 -3.23 0.58 -7.40
CA GLN A 172 -3.04 -0.85 -7.62
C GLN A 172 -1.69 -1.17 -8.29
N SER A 173 -1.13 -0.22 -9.03
CA SER A 173 0.07 -0.44 -9.84
C SER A 173 0.72 0.87 -10.25
N GLU A 174 2.00 0.82 -10.63
CA GLU A 174 2.73 1.93 -11.23
C GLU A 174 2.26 2.18 -12.67
N SER A 175 1.05 2.68 -12.83
CA SER A 175 0.48 3.01 -14.13
C SER A 175 0.37 4.53 -14.32
N LEU A 176 0.35 4.98 -15.59
CA LEU A 176 0.09 6.38 -15.87
C LEU A 176 -1.26 6.86 -15.31
N LEU A 177 -2.26 5.99 -15.28
CA LEU A 177 -3.55 6.31 -14.66
C LEU A 177 -3.39 6.54 -13.15
N ALA A 178 -2.63 5.70 -12.46
CA ALA A 178 -2.35 5.86 -11.02
C ALA A 178 -1.58 7.15 -10.75
N LEU A 179 -0.51 7.43 -11.51
CA LEU A 179 0.25 8.68 -11.42
C LEU A 179 -0.66 9.91 -11.64
N ARG A 180 -1.51 9.87 -12.66
CA ARG A 180 -2.49 10.93 -12.94
C ARG A 180 -3.43 11.16 -11.77
N LEU A 181 -4.03 10.11 -11.24
CA LEU A 181 -4.97 10.20 -10.13
C LEU A 181 -4.29 10.68 -8.84
N GLY A 182 -3.06 10.25 -8.59
CA GLY A 182 -2.25 10.71 -7.46
C GLY A 182 -1.92 12.19 -7.55
N LEU A 183 -1.39 12.64 -8.70
CA LEU A 183 -1.11 14.05 -8.96
C LEU A 183 -2.37 14.93 -8.82
N GLN A 184 -3.48 14.52 -9.46
CA GLN A 184 -4.75 15.24 -9.34
C GLN A 184 -5.23 15.35 -7.90
N SER A 185 -5.18 14.25 -7.13
CA SER A 185 -5.54 14.23 -5.72
C SER A 185 -4.71 15.21 -4.91
N ALA A 186 -3.39 15.28 -5.17
CA ALA A 186 -2.49 16.21 -4.51
C ALA A 186 -2.82 17.68 -4.87
N LEU A 187 -3.01 17.99 -6.16
CA LEU A 187 -3.37 19.34 -6.62
C LEU A 187 -4.72 19.83 -6.06
N VAL A 188 -5.73 18.95 -6.05
CA VAL A 188 -7.05 19.25 -5.48
C VAL A 188 -6.95 19.52 -3.98
N LYS A 189 -6.20 18.68 -3.24
CA LYS A 189 -6.00 18.89 -1.79
C LYS A 189 -5.23 20.17 -1.49
N LEU A 190 -4.25 20.51 -2.34
CA LEU A 190 -3.46 21.74 -2.20
C LEU A 190 -4.25 23.00 -2.59
N GLY A 191 -5.19 22.87 -3.54
CA GLY A 191 -5.94 24.00 -4.13
C GLY A 191 -5.07 24.94 -4.96
N ARG A 192 -3.82 24.59 -5.23
CA ARG A 192 -2.79 25.37 -5.92
C ARG A 192 -1.98 24.52 -6.87
N ILE A 193 -1.33 25.17 -7.83
CA ILE A 193 -0.50 24.54 -8.86
C ILE A 193 0.94 25.03 -8.71
N PRO A 194 1.92 24.17 -8.43
CA PRO A 194 3.34 24.49 -8.46
C PRO A 194 3.81 24.74 -9.91
N LYS A 195 5.05 25.16 -10.09
CA LYS A 195 5.60 25.41 -11.44
C LYS A 195 5.93 24.12 -12.17
N VAL A 196 6.59 23.17 -11.49
CA VAL A 196 7.17 21.97 -12.06
C VAL A 196 6.61 20.74 -11.36
N HIS A 197 6.27 19.70 -12.12
CA HIS A 197 6.04 18.36 -11.63
C HIS A 197 7.25 17.48 -11.94
N GLN A 198 7.86 16.93 -10.89
CA GLN A 198 9.00 16.02 -11.00
C GLN A 198 8.59 14.62 -10.58
N THR A 199 8.92 13.65 -11.41
CA THR A 199 8.71 12.22 -11.12
C THR A 199 9.93 11.42 -11.54
N ASP A 200 10.10 10.24 -10.96
CA ASP A 200 11.14 9.32 -11.37
C ASP A 200 10.92 8.86 -12.82
N ASN A 201 11.98 8.34 -13.44
CA ASN A 201 11.98 7.75 -14.79
C ASN A 201 11.11 6.48 -14.89
N THR A 202 9.97 6.45 -14.22
CA THR A 202 9.03 5.33 -14.32
C THR A 202 8.48 5.21 -15.73
N THR A 203 8.23 3.98 -16.16
CA THR A 203 7.60 3.68 -17.46
C THR A 203 6.24 4.35 -17.65
N ALA A 204 5.65 4.86 -16.57
CA ALA A 204 4.42 5.63 -16.57
C ALA A 204 4.60 7.03 -17.17
N ALA A 205 5.70 7.71 -16.86
CA ALA A 205 5.98 9.06 -17.34
C ALA A 205 6.81 9.09 -18.64
N THR A 206 7.59 8.03 -18.90
CA THR A 206 8.48 7.93 -20.07
C THR A 206 8.09 6.77 -20.98
N HIS A 207 8.39 6.85 -22.27
CA HIS A 207 8.14 5.74 -23.20
C HIS A 207 9.00 4.53 -22.83
N ASN A 208 8.37 3.36 -22.74
CA ASN A 208 9.02 2.05 -22.68
C ASN A 208 9.65 1.77 -24.06
N LEU A 209 10.80 2.33 -24.33
CA LEU A 209 11.64 1.88 -25.43
C LEU A 209 12.28 0.57 -24.95
N GLY A 210 12.16 -0.52 -25.74
CA GLY A 210 12.59 -1.89 -25.40
C GLY A 210 13.99 -2.03 -24.76
N PRO A 211 14.50 -3.25 -24.55
CA PRO A 211 15.71 -3.51 -23.75
C PRO A 211 16.95 -2.70 -24.12
N HIS A 212 17.05 -2.21 -25.36
CA HIS A 212 18.16 -1.37 -25.84
C HIS A 212 18.02 0.13 -25.53
N ALA A 213 16.93 0.57 -24.93
CA ALA A 213 16.68 1.98 -24.62
C ALA A 213 17.18 2.42 -23.25
N ARG A 214 17.67 1.50 -22.42
CA ARG A 214 18.27 1.82 -21.12
C ARG A 214 19.55 2.66 -21.24
N ASP A 215 20.22 2.59 -22.39
CA ASP A 215 21.48 3.31 -22.66
C ASP A 215 21.28 4.68 -23.35
N LYS A 216 20.03 5.08 -23.64
CA LYS A 216 19.75 6.39 -24.23
C LYS A 216 19.68 7.49 -23.17
N SER A 217 20.22 8.68 -23.50
CA SER A 217 20.08 9.87 -22.65
C SER A 217 18.61 10.26 -22.46
N LEU A 218 18.31 11.01 -21.38
CA LEU A 218 16.94 11.46 -21.08
C LEU A 218 16.31 12.31 -22.17
N GLU A 219 17.13 13.09 -22.89
CA GLU A 219 16.70 13.89 -24.05
C GLU A 219 16.23 13.01 -25.22
N GLU A 220 16.72 11.75 -25.29
CA GLU A 220 16.32 10.77 -26.29
C GLU A 220 15.14 9.88 -25.83
N ARG A 221 14.78 9.88 -24.54
CA ARG A 221 13.61 9.21 -23.98
C ARG A 221 12.46 10.20 -23.88
N GLY A 222 11.70 10.36 -24.93
CA GLY A 222 10.52 11.23 -24.91
C GLY A 222 9.57 10.90 -23.75
N PHE A 223 8.98 11.93 -23.14
CA PHE A 223 7.87 11.76 -22.21
C PHE A 223 6.68 11.10 -22.90
N ASN A 224 5.90 10.34 -22.12
CA ASN A 224 4.62 9.82 -22.58
C ASN A 224 3.70 11.00 -22.98
N GLU A 225 3.16 10.97 -24.19
CA GLU A 225 2.31 12.04 -24.71
C GLU A 225 1.09 12.31 -23.81
N GLU A 226 0.45 11.28 -23.29
CA GLU A 226 -0.68 11.40 -22.35
C GLU A 226 -0.26 12.08 -21.03
N TYR A 227 0.98 11.86 -20.57
CA TYR A 227 1.54 12.56 -19.40
C TYR A 227 1.79 14.03 -19.70
N LEU A 228 2.35 14.36 -20.87
CA LEU A 228 2.53 15.76 -21.27
C LEU A 228 1.20 16.50 -21.43
N GLN A 229 0.18 15.85 -21.98
CA GLN A 229 -1.18 16.41 -22.06
C GLN A 229 -1.76 16.68 -20.68
N LEU A 230 -1.55 15.77 -19.72
CA LEU A 230 -1.95 15.96 -18.32
C LEU A 230 -1.26 17.19 -17.71
N LEU A 231 0.05 17.31 -17.88
CA LEU A 231 0.79 18.47 -17.36
C LEU A 231 0.37 19.77 -18.03
N ALA A 232 0.17 19.77 -19.34
CA ALA A 232 -0.33 20.93 -20.09
C ALA A 232 -1.72 21.37 -19.61
N HIS A 233 -2.61 20.41 -19.29
CA HIS A 233 -3.94 20.70 -18.74
C HIS A 233 -3.87 21.51 -17.44
N TYR A 234 -2.91 21.17 -16.55
CA TYR A 234 -2.67 21.91 -15.30
C TYR A 234 -1.69 23.07 -15.47
N GLY A 235 -1.05 23.20 -16.63
CA GLY A 235 0.01 24.19 -16.90
C GLY A 235 1.26 23.94 -16.06
N LEU A 236 1.62 22.67 -15.84
CA LEU A 236 2.82 22.23 -15.17
C LEU A 236 3.94 21.98 -16.17
N GLU A 237 5.18 22.31 -15.80
CA GLU A 237 6.38 21.91 -16.54
C GLU A 237 6.80 20.50 -16.12
N ALA A 238 7.23 19.66 -17.07
CA ALA A 238 7.74 18.33 -16.78
C ALA A 238 9.20 18.39 -16.35
N ARG A 239 9.57 17.65 -15.29
CA ARG A 239 10.97 17.38 -14.94
C ARG A 239 11.12 15.90 -14.61
N THR A 240 12.15 15.28 -15.18
CA THR A 240 12.59 13.93 -14.78
C THR A 240 13.92 14.03 -14.06
N ILE A 241 14.25 12.99 -13.33
CA ILE A 241 15.53 12.85 -12.64
C ILE A 241 16.58 12.44 -13.68
N HIS A 242 17.78 13.00 -13.58
CA HIS A 242 18.89 12.58 -14.43
C HIS A 242 19.32 11.16 -14.09
N VAL A 243 19.51 10.32 -15.12
CA VAL A 243 20.00 8.94 -14.92
C VAL A 243 21.36 8.98 -14.23
N GLY A 244 21.47 8.33 -13.07
CA GLY A 244 22.70 8.30 -12.27
C GLY A 244 22.78 9.34 -11.15
N ASN A 245 21.77 10.21 -11.00
CA ASN A 245 21.70 11.18 -9.89
C ASN A 245 20.55 10.84 -8.91
N PRO A 246 20.67 9.78 -8.11
CA PRO A 246 19.62 9.37 -7.17
C PRO A 246 19.30 10.47 -6.12
N ASN A 247 20.20 11.42 -5.91
CA ASN A 247 20.01 12.51 -4.94
C ASN A 247 18.92 13.51 -5.33
N GLU A 248 18.49 13.56 -6.60
CA GLU A 248 17.45 14.49 -7.06
C GLU A 248 16.05 14.12 -6.55
N ASN A 249 15.81 12.86 -6.14
CA ASN A 249 14.55 12.39 -5.60
C ASN A 249 14.57 12.13 -4.08
N GLY A 250 15.68 12.45 -3.43
CA GLY A 250 15.93 12.15 -2.01
C GLY A 250 14.88 12.68 -1.05
N ASP A 251 14.17 13.77 -1.42
CA ASP A 251 13.12 14.35 -0.59
C ASP A 251 11.88 13.46 -0.53
N VAL A 252 11.37 13.01 -1.67
CA VAL A 252 10.18 12.13 -1.71
C VAL A 252 10.52 10.73 -1.19
N GLU A 253 11.72 10.21 -1.46
CA GLU A 253 12.17 8.92 -0.91
C GLU A 253 12.27 8.96 0.62
N SER A 254 12.86 10.02 1.17
CA SER A 254 12.93 10.25 2.61
C SER A 254 11.55 10.41 3.23
N ALA A 255 10.65 11.14 2.55
CA ALA A 255 9.26 11.31 2.96
C ALA A 255 8.48 9.99 2.93
N ASN A 256 8.69 9.14 1.91
CA ASN A 256 8.13 7.79 1.81
C ASN A 256 8.49 6.94 3.04
N GLY A 257 9.78 6.87 3.37
CA GLY A 257 10.25 6.13 4.54
C GLY A 257 9.72 6.69 5.87
N SER A 258 9.63 8.02 5.98
CA SER A 258 9.07 8.70 7.15
C SER A 258 7.56 8.47 7.30
N LEU A 259 6.80 8.52 6.18
CA LEU A 259 5.37 8.25 6.17
C LEU A 259 5.07 6.80 6.54
N LYS A 260 5.78 5.83 5.95
CA LYS A 260 5.61 4.40 6.30
C LYS A 260 5.79 4.16 7.79
N ARG A 261 6.83 4.74 8.41
CA ARG A 261 7.03 4.64 9.86
C ARG A 261 5.88 5.27 10.65
N ALA A 262 5.36 6.42 10.22
CA ALA A 262 4.23 7.07 10.88
C ALA A 262 2.96 6.21 10.78
N VAL A 263 2.67 5.67 9.59
CA VAL A 263 1.52 4.76 9.38
C VAL A 263 1.65 3.52 10.26
N GLU A 264 2.84 2.90 10.32
CA GLU A 264 3.10 1.76 11.18
C GLU A 264 2.80 2.06 12.66
N GLN A 265 3.26 3.21 13.17
CA GLN A 265 2.99 3.61 14.56
C GLN A 265 1.49 3.81 14.81
N HIS A 266 0.76 4.40 13.86
CA HIS A 266 -0.68 4.59 14.00
C HIS A 266 -1.46 3.26 13.89
N LEU A 267 -0.97 2.29 13.10
CA LEU A 267 -1.52 0.93 13.05
C LEU A 267 -1.32 0.19 14.39
N LEU A 268 -0.14 0.33 15.01
CA LEU A 268 0.13 -0.22 16.34
C LEU A 268 -0.80 0.41 17.39
N LEU A 269 -1.00 1.73 17.35
CA LEU A 269 -1.94 2.42 18.25
C LEU A 269 -3.39 1.99 18.03
N ARG A 270 -3.78 1.73 16.77
CA ARG A 270 -5.11 1.22 16.42
C ARG A 270 -5.32 -0.21 16.89
N GLY A 271 -4.27 -1.00 17.03
CA GLY A 271 -4.33 -2.41 17.43
C GLY A 271 -4.86 -3.37 16.35
N SER A 272 -5.10 -2.89 15.13
CA SER A 272 -5.56 -3.71 14.00
C SER A 272 -5.03 -3.16 12.67
N ARG A 273 -4.71 -4.07 11.74
CA ARG A 273 -4.32 -3.76 10.35
C ARG A 273 -5.46 -4.06 9.37
N ASP A 274 -6.59 -4.53 9.85
CA ASP A 274 -7.76 -4.85 9.04
C ASP A 274 -8.73 -3.67 9.01
N PHE A 275 -9.19 -3.32 7.82
CA PHE A 275 -10.15 -2.26 7.54
C PHE A 275 -11.39 -2.87 6.87
N GLU A 276 -12.52 -2.28 7.10
CA GLU A 276 -13.80 -2.73 6.56
C GLU A 276 -13.82 -2.65 5.01
N ASN A 277 -13.27 -1.56 4.47
CA ASN A 277 -13.21 -1.28 3.04
C ASN A 277 -12.02 -0.36 2.71
N LEU A 278 -11.80 -0.12 1.42
CA LEU A 278 -10.72 0.73 0.93
C LEU A 278 -10.87 2.18 1.40
N GLU A 279 -12.09 2.70 1.43
CA GLU A 279 -12.41 4.07 1.84
C GLU A 279 -12.01 4.31 3.31
N ALA A 280 -12.26 3.34 4.18
CA ALA A 280 -11.85 3.40 5.60
C ALA A 280 -10.32 3.43 5.74
N TYR A 281 -9.61 2.66 4.92
CA TYR A 281 -8.15 2.69 4.89
C TYR A 281 -7.60 4.01 4.34
N GLU A 282 -8.16 4.52 3.23
CA GLU A 282 -7.76 5.82 2.68
C GLU A 282 -8.02 6.96 3.68
N ALA A 283 -9.17 6.97 4.36
CA ALA A 283 -9.48 7.95 5.40
C ALA A 283 -8.45 7.91 6.55
N PHE A 284 -8.03 6.71 6.95
CA PHE A 284 -6.97 6.54 7.95
C PHE A 284 -5.64 7.13 7.47
N LEU A 285 -5.20 6.84 6.24
CA LEU A 285 -3.98 7.42 5.66
C LEU A 285 -4.06 8.95 5.57
N TYR A 286 -5.18 9.48 5.10
CA TYR A 286 -5.39 10.93 4.99
C TYR A 286 -5.31 11.61 6.35
N SER A 287 -5.89 11.02 7.39
CA SER A 287 -5.81 11.57 8.76
C SER A 287 -4.37 11.69 9.26
N ILE A 288 -3.51 10.74 8.91
CA ILE A 288 -2.07 10.76 9.29
C ILE A 288 -1.34 11.87 8.52
N MET A 289 -1.53 11.96 7.20
CA MET A 289 -0.91 13.00 6.39
C MET A 289 -1.38 14.40 6.80
N GLU A 290 -2.65 14.58 7.12
CA GLU A 290 -3.19 15.86 7.64
C GLU A 290 -2.54 16.27 8.97
N LYS A 291 -2.41 15.33 9.91
CA LYS A 291 -1.70 15.58 11.19
C LYS A 291 -0.25 15.99 10.96
N ARG A 292 0.43 15.33 10.03
CA ARG A 292 1.83 15.65 9.69
C ARG A 292 1.94 17.02 9.00
N ASN A 293 1.02 17.33 8.11
CA ASN A 293 0.94 18.63 7.43
C ASN A 293 0.58 19.78 8.37
N ALA A 294 -0.15 19.54 9.44
CA ALA A 294 -0.46 20.56 10.44
C ALA A 294 0.78 21.23 11.05
N GLY A 295 1.88 20.46 11.23
CA GLY A 295 3.16 20.99 11.71
C GLY A 295 3.96 21.79 10.66
N ARG A 296 3.50 21.85 9.41
CA ARG A 296 4.22 22.46 8.27
C ARG A 296 3.59 23.74 7.74
N GLN A 297 2.54 24.23 8.41
CA GLN A 297 1.67 25.31 7.92
C GLN A 297 2.41 26.62 7.60
N ALA A 298 3.42 27.00 8.37
CA ALA A 298 4.16 28.24 8.15
C ALA A 298 4.85 28.25 6.77
N ARG A 299 5.66 27.23 6.48
CA ARG A 299 6.32 27.10 5.16
C ARG A 299 5.33 26.82 4.03
N LEU A 300 4.28 26.06 4.30
CA LEU A 300 3.23 25.82 3.32
C LEU A 300 2.55 27.12 2.90
N ALA A 301 2.26 28.03 3.84
CA ALA A 301 1.67 29.32 3.52
C ALA A 301 2.56 30.15 2.57
N GLU A 302 3.89 30.11 2.73
CA GLU A 302 4.83 30.76 1.83
C GLU A 302 4.75 30.16 0.42
N GLU A 303 4.64 28.81 0.30
CA GLU A 303 4.48 28.15 -1.00
C GLU A 303 3.15 28.50 -1.66
N LEU A 304 2.04 28.43 -0.91
CA LEU A 304 0.72 28.75 -1.43
C LEU A 304 0.60 30.20 -1.94
N ALA A 305 1.35 31.14 -1.32
CA ALA A 305 1.36 32.54 -1.73
C ALA A 305 1.93 32.76 -3.15
N VAL A 306 2.89 31.94 -3.56
CA VAL A 306 3.55 32.06 -4.88
C VAL A 306 2.99 31.13 -5.95
N MET A 307 2.20 30.12 -5.56
CA MET A 307 1.56 29.18 -6.47
C MET A 307 0.31 29.75 -7.12
N ARG A 308 0.03 29.33 -8.34
CA ARG A 308 -1.20 29.67 -9.05
C ARG A 308 -2.40 28.92 -8.44
N PRO A 309 -3.59 29.50 -8.38
CA PRO A 309 -4.79 28.80 -7.94
C PRO A 309 -5.16 27.68 -8.92
N LEU A 310 -5.69 26.57 -8.39
CA LEU A 310 -6.27 25.50 -9.19
C LEU A 310 -7.65 25.97 -9.71
N GLN A 311 -7.75 26.27 -10.99
CA GLN A 311 -8.97 26.78 -11.64
C GLN A 311 -9.46 25.87 -12.78
N VAL A 312 -8.82 24.71 -12.96
CA VAL A 312 -9.18 23.73 -13.99
C VAL A 312 -9.88 22.54 -13.38
N ASP A 313 -10.86 22.01 -14.10
CA ASP A 313 -11.56 20.80 -13.68
C ASP A 313 -10.62 19.60 -13.67
N PRO A 314 -10.83 18.67 -12.73
CA PRO A 314 -10.07 17.43 -12.73
C PRO A 314 -10.27 16.66 -14.04
N TRP A 315 -9.19 16.11 -14.56
CA TRP A 315 -9.27 15.19 -15.69
C TRP A 315 -10.07 13.96 -15.31
N PRO A 316 -10.86 13.36 -16.23
CA PRO A 316 -11.69 12.20 -15.92
C PRO A 316 -10.91 11.08 -15.22
N PRO A 317 -11.48 10.43 -14.17
CA PRO A 317 -10.76 9.44 -13.36
C PRO A 317 -10.58 8.09 -14.07
N MET A 318 -10.77 8.05 -15.37
CA MET A 318 -10.69 6.84 -16.19
C MET A 318 -10.01 7.12 -17.52
N ARG A 319 -9.51 6.06 -18.16
CA ARG A 319 -9.04 6.07 -19.54
C ARG A 319 -10.06 5.38 -20.41
N GLU A 320 -10.42 5.98 -21.54
CA GLU A 320 -11.37 5.40 -22.49
C GLU A 320 -10.64 4.79 -23.69
N LEU A 321 -10.99 3.57 -24.05
CA LEU A 321 -10.40 2.79 -25.14
C LEU A 321 -11.49 2.20 -26.04
N GLN A 322 -11.20 2.12 -27.35
CA GLN A 322 -12.02 1.35 -28.31
C GLN A 322 -11.35 0.00 -28.55
N VAL A 323 -11.98 -1.08 -28.15
CA VAL A 323 -11.39 -2.42 -28.20
C VAL A 323 -12.28 -3.35 -29.02
N LYS A 324 -11.69 -4.16 -29.89
CA LYS A 324 -12.40 -5.23 -30.60
C LYS A 324 -12.44 -6.50 -29.76
N VAL A 325 -13.64 -7.04 -29.54
CA VAL A 325 -13.81 -8.35 -28.89
C VAL A 325 -13.38 -9.46 -29.83
N GLY A 326 -12.57 -10.38 -29.36
CA GLY A 326 -12.12 -11.53 -30.12
C GLY A 326 -13.23 -12.52 -30.45
N ASN A 327 -12.97 -13.42 -31.39
CA ASN A 327 -13.90 -14.50 -31.78
C ASN A 327 -14.20 -15.48 -30.63
N ASN A 328 -13.36 -15.51 -29.61
CA ASN A 328 -13.51 -16.31 -28.40
C ASN A 328 -14.24 -15.57 -27.26
N GLY A 329 -14.82 -14.39 -27.52
CA GLY A 329 -15.51 -13.59 -26.49
C GLY A 329 -14.58 -12.92 -25.48
N ILE A 330 -13.28 -12.76 -25.80
CA ILE A 330 -12.30 -12.11 -24.93
C ILE A 330 -11.91 -10.77 -25.54
N LEU A 331 -11.97 -9.72 -24.73
CA LEU A 331 -11.36 -8.42 -25.03
C LEU A 331 -10.00 -8.32 -24.34
N ARG A 332 -9.09 -7.51 -24.87
CA ARG A 332 -7.74 -7.29 -24.30
C ARG A 332 -7.54 -5.85 -23.89
N VAL A 333 -7.16 -5.65 -22.64
CA VAL A 333 -6.83 -4.34 -22.07
C VAL A 333 -5.56 -4.46 -21.23
N GLY A 334 -4.58 -3.60 -21.47
CA GLY A 334 -3.33 -3.58 -20.70
C GLY A 334 -2.57 -4.92 -20.72
N GLY A 335 -2.63 -5.68 -21.84
CA GLY A 335 -2.01 -7.00 -21.95
C GLY A 335 -2.78 -8.15 -21.29
N ASN A 336 -3.91 -7.85 -20.60
CA ASN A 336 -4.76 -8.82 -19.91
C ASN A 336 -6.03 -9.13 -20.71
N GLY A 337 -6.62 -10.30 -20.48
CA GLY A 337 -7.83 -10.78 -21.18
C GLY A 337 -9.03 -10.82 -20.26
N TYR A 338 -10.18 -10.37 -20.76
CA TYR A 338 -11.44 -10.34 -20.01
C TYR A 338 -12.54 -10.96 -20.87
N SER A 339 -13.27 -11.91 -20.32
CA SER A 339 -14.44 -12.42 -21.02
C SER A 339 -15.60 -11.44 -20.95
N VAL A 340 -16.37 -11.36 -22.01
CA VAL A 340 -17.58 -10.54 -22.10
C VAL A 340 -18.73 -11.36 -22.68
N PRO A 341 -19.99 -10.93 -22.52
CA PRO A 341 -21.14 -11.63 -23.07
C PRO A 341 -20.95 -11.98 -24.55
N SER A 342 -21.30 -13.20 -24.91
CA SER A 342 -21.05 -13.78 -26.25
C SER A 342 -21.67 -12.98 -27.41
N GLY A 343 -22.73 -12.21 -27.16
CA GLY A 343 -23.35 -11.30 -28.12
C GLY A 343 -22.41 -10.19 -28.63
N LEU A 344 -21.36 -9.86 -27.88
CA LEU A 344 -20.36 -8.87 -28.26
C LEU A 344 -19.22 -9.43 -29.12
N LYS A 345 -19.24 -10.72 -29.44
CA LYS A 345 -18.23 -11.36 -30.30
C LYS A 345 -17.98 -10.54 -31.57
N SER A 346 -16.72 -10.27 -31.88
CA SER A 346 -16.26 -9.50 -33.05
C SER A 346 -16.75 -8.06 -33.13
N ARG A 347 -17.46 -7.54 -32.13
CA ARG A 347 -17.88 -6.14 -32.04
C ARG A 347 -16.76 -5.26 -31.49
N ARG A 348 -16.78 -3.97 -31.83
CA ARG A 348 -16.00 -2.95 -31.15
C ARG A 348 -16.81 -2.44 -29.98
N VAL A 349 -16.18 -2.39 -28.81
CA VAL A 349 -16.76 -1.93 -27.56
C VAL A 349 -15.94 -0.79 -27.01
N ARG A 350 -16.57 0.11 -26.29
CA ARG A 350 -15.91 1.17 -25.52
C ARG A 350 -15.60 0.62 -24.14
N VAL A 351 -14.33 0.74 -23.74
CA VAL A 351 -13.88 0.28 -22.42
C VAL A 351 -13.39 1.48 -21.64
N ARG A 352 -13.95 1.70 -20.46
CA ARG A 352 -13.48 2.67 -19.48
C ARG A 352 -12.65 1.96 -18.44
N VAL A 353 -11.38 2.34 -18.35
CA VAL A 353 -10.40 1.74 -17.44
C VAL A 353 -10.23 2.67 -16.26
N TYR A 354 -10.71 2.24 -15.09
CA TYR A 354 -10.51 2.89 -13.79
C TYR A 354 -9.33 2.24 -13.05
N GLU A 355 -8.98 2.74 -11.88
CA GLU A 355 -7.89 2.19 -11.09
C GLU A 355 -8.15 0.75 -10.64
N TRP A 356 -9.38 0.45 -10.19
CA TRP A 356 -9.73 -0.86 -9.60
C TRP A 356 -10.63 -1.72 -10.49
N GLN A 357 -11.25 -1.14 -11.50
CA GLN A 357 -12.21 -1.83 -12.37
C GLN A 357 -12.10 -1.39 -13.83
N ILE A 358 -12.68 -2.19 -14.70
CA ILE A 358 -12.97 -1.80 -16.08
C ILE A 358 -14.47 -1.89 -16.32
N GLU A 359 -14.99 -0.99 -17.13
CA GLU A 359 -16.37 -1.00 -17.60
C GLU A 359 -16.37 -1.21 -19.10
N VAL A 360 -17.22 -2.13 -19.54
CA VAL A 360 -17.43 -2.45 -20.95
C VAL A 360 -18.77 -1.84 -21.40
N TRP A 361 -18.71 -0.95 -22.36
CA TRP A 361 -19.86 -0.24 -22.88
C TRP A 361 -20.10 -0.59 -24.35
N TYR A 362 -21.37 -0.85 -24.72
CA TYR A 362 -21.79 -1.06 -26.09
C TYR A 362 -23.11 -0.33 -26.35
N ALA A 363 -23.21 0.39 -27.48
CA ALA A 363 -24.39 1.21 -27.83
C ALA A 363 -24.85 2.14 -26.68
N ASN A 364 -23.89 2.79 -25.99
CA ASN A 364 -24.09 3.66 -24.82
C ASN A 364 -24.72 2.99 -23.59
N GLN A 365 -24.77 1.67 -23.56
CA GLN A 365 -25.20 0.91 -22.39
C GLN A 365 -24.00 0.25 -21.73
N LEU A 366 -23.97 0.29 -20.39
CA LEU A 366 -23.01 -0.47 -19.59
C LEU A 366 -23.40 -1.96 -19.67
N VAL A 367 -22.50 -2.77 -20.23
CA VAL A 367 -22.73 -4.20 -20.39
C VAL A 367 -22.15 -4.99 -19.22
N GLU A 368 -20.94 -4.61 -18.76
CA GLU A 368 -20.23 -5.38 -17.73
C GLU A 368 -19.30 -4.48 -16.94
N ARG A 369 -19.14 -4.78 -15.63
CA ARG A 369 -18.09 -4.28 -14.76
C ARG A 369 -17.22 -5.42 -14.30
N LEU A 370 -15.93 -5.29 -14.48
CA LEU A 370 -14.96 -6.34 -14.20
C LEU A 370 -13.81 -5.78 -13.35
N PRO A 371 -13.22 -6.55 -12.44
CA PRO A 371 -12.05 -6.13 -11.71
C PRO A 371 -10.90 -5.89 -12.68
N ARG A 372 -10.16 -4.79 -12.50
CA ARG A 372 -8.95 -4.54 -13.30
C ARG A 372 -7.83 -5.46 -12.85
N LEU A 373 -7.29 -6.23 -13.78
CA LEU A 373 -6.14 -7.09 -13.54
C LEU A 373 -4.83 -6.29 -13.61
N THR A 374 -3.94 -6.52 -12.68
CA THR A 374 -2.56 -6.02 -12.69
C THR A 374 -1.61 -6.99 -13.36
N GLY A 375 -0.43 -6.51 -13.80
CA GLY A 375 0.54 -7.31 -14.54
C GLY A 375 0.12 -7.54 -15.99
N ILE A 376 0.67 -8.58 -16.61
CA ILE A 376 0.44 -8.91 -18.03
C ILE A 376 0.07 -10.39 -18.19
N ARG A 377 -0.66 -10.73 -19.26
CA ARG A 377 -1.05 -12.10 -19.64
C ARG A 377 -1.95 -12.79 -18.60
N ARG A 378 -2.65 -12.03 -17.76
CA ARG A 378 -3.67 -12.56 -16.86
C ARG A 378 -5.02 -12.57 -17.55
N TYR A 379 -5.94 -13.42 -17.06
CA TYR A 379 -7.26 -13.55 -17.62
C TYR A 379 -8.31 -13.56 -16.51
N HIS A 380 -9.40 -12.86 -16.74
CA HIS A 380 -10.61 -12.92 -15.91
C HIS A 380 -11.75 -13.47 -16.76
N ILE A 381 -12.14 -14.69 -16.49
CA ILE A 381 -13.17 -15.41 -17.26
C ILE A 381 -14.39 -15.62 -16.38
N ASN A 382 -15.47 -14.92 -16.72
CA ASN A 382 -16.77 -15.18 -16.11
C ASN A 382 -17.43 -16.35 -16.86
N TYR A 383 -17.70 -17.44 -16.16
CA TYR A 383 -18.30 -18.64 -16.74
C TYR A 383 -19.68 -18.36 -17.39
N ARG A 384 -20.43 -17.36 -16.90
CA ARG A 384 -21.71 -16.92 -17.45
C ARG A 384 -21.61 -16.50 -18.92
N HIS A 385 -20.46 -16.00 -19.35
CA HIS A 385 -20.25 -15.54 -20.73
C HIS A 385 -20.02 -16.71 -21.72
N VAL A 386 -19.55 -17.85 -21.24
CA VAL A 386 -19.08 -18.95 -22.10
C VAL A 386 -19.92 -20.21 -21.98
N ILE A 387 -20.74 -20.34 -20.93
CA ILE A 387 -21.49 -21.58 -20.60
C ILE A 387 -22.41 -22.06 -21.73
N ASP A 388 -23.13 -21.17 -22.39
CA ASP A 388 -24.03 -21.54 -23.49
C ASP A 388 -23.24 -22.04 -24.72
N SER A 389 -22.05 -21.48 -24.94
CA SER A 389 -21.17 -21.94 -26.02
C SER A 389 -20.57 -23.31 -25.72
N LEU A 390 -20.25 -23.60 -24.46
CA LEU A 390 -19.74 -24.90 -24.01
C LEU A 390 -20.81 -25.98 -24.07
N LEU A 391 -22.04 -25.68 -23.68
CA LEU A 391 -23.16 -26.62 -23.77
C LEU A 391 -23.46 -27.02 -25.22
N ARG A 392 -23.33 -26.11 -26.19
CA ARG A 392 -23.50 -26.40 -27.63
C ARG A 392 -22.31 -27.19 -28.20
N LYS A 393 -21.09 -26.95 -27.70
CA LYS A 393 -19.84 -27.59 -28.15
C LYS A 393 -19.43 -28.71 -27.18
N ARG A 394 -20.19 -29.80 -27.19
CA ARG A 394 -20.00 -30.97 -26.32
C ARG A 394 -18.59 -31.56 -26.48
N GLY A 395 -17.72 -31.44 -25.62
CA GLY A 395 -16.33 -31.91 -25.66
C GLY A 395 -15.30 -30.78 -25.64
N GLY A 396 -15.75 -29.52 -25.68
CA GLY A 396 -14.85 -28.37 -25.54
C GLY A 396 -14.38 -28.09 -24.10
N PHE A 397 -15.08 -28.61 -23.09
CA PHE A 397 -14.83 -28.27 -21.68
C PHE A 397 -13.46 -28.75 -21.19
N ARG A 398 -13.10 -30.03 -21.40
CA ARG A 398 -11.82 -30.61 -20.90
C ARG A 398 -10.59 -29.89 -21.44
N ASN A 399 -10.63 -29.48 -22.69
CA ASN A 399 -9.53 -28.82 -23.39
C ASN A 399 -9.71 -27.29 -23.42
N TYR A 400 -10.68 -26.74 -22.67
CA TYR A 400 -10.83 -25.30 -22.59
C TYR A 400 -9.67 -24.68 -21.82
N ARG A 401 -8.96 -23.76 -22.45
CA ARG A 401 -7.76 -23.12 -21.88
C ARG A 401 -8.00 -22.53 -20.50
N TYR A 402 -9.21 -22.03 -20.26
CA TYR A 402 -9.62 -21.35 -19.03
C TYR A 402 -10.60 -22.21 -18.23
N ARG A 403 -10.45 -23.54 -18.27
CA ARG A 403 -11.33 -24.48 -17.56
C ARG A 403 -11.33 -24.23 -16.05
N GLU A 404 -10.21 -23.84 -15.50
CA GLU A 404 -10.04 -23.60 -14.07
C GLU A 404 -10.94 -22.42 -13.58
N ASP A 405 -11.15 -21.43 -14.43
CA ASP A 405 -12.04 -20.30 -14.16
C ASP A 405 -13.54 -20.67 -14.23
N LEU A 406 -13.85 -21.88 -14.66
CA LEU A 406 -15.22 -22.40 -14.71
C LEU A 406 -15.64 -23.11 -13.41
N PHE A 407 -14.80 -23.08 -12.38
CA PHE A 407 -15.10 -23.56 -11.05
C PHE A 407 -15.20 -22.34 -10.10
N PRO A 408 -16.39 -21.72 -9.97
CA PRO A 408 -16.53 -20.48 -9.19
C PRO A 408 -16.18 -20.66 -7.71
N GLN A 409 -16.38 -21.86 -7.17
CA GLN A 409 -16.02 -22.24 -5.81
C GLN A 409 -15.45 -23.66 -5.79
N ALA A 410 -14.72 -24.00 -4.72
CA ALA A 410 -14.12 -25.32 -4.56
C ALA A 410 -15.14 -26.48 -4.66
N VAL A 411 -16.37 -26.26 -4.18
CA VAL A 411 -17.44 -27.25 -4.22
C VAL A 411 -17.84 -27.62 -5.65
N PHE A 412 -17.77 -26.69 -6.61
CA PHE A 412 -18.01 -26.97 -8.02
C PHE A 412 -16.95 -27.88 -8.62
N ARG A 413 -15.70 -27.70 -8.25
CA ARG A 413 -14.60 -28.60 -8.65
C ARG A 413 -14.83 -30.00 -8.09
N GLN A 414 -15.09 -30.11 -6.80
CA GLN A 414 -15.39 -31.38 -6.14
C GLN A 414 -16.57 -32.10 -6.80
N ALA A 415 -17.59 -31.36 -7.18
CA ALA A 415 -18.75 -31.91 -7.88
C ALA A 415 -18.37 -32.47 -9.27
N TRP A 416 -17.57 -31.74 -10.04
CA TRP A 416 -17.08 -32.24 -11.33
C TRP A 416 -16.21 -33.50 -11.16
N GLU A 417 -15.27 -33.53 -10.21
CA GLU A 417 -14.43 -34.66 -9.91
C GLU A 417 -15.25 -35.89 -9.49
N ALA A 418 -16.29 -35.69 -8.68
CA ALA A 418 -17.19 -36.76 -8.27
C ALA A 418 -18.02 -37.30 -9.44
N LEU A 419 -18.43 -36.46 -10.39
CA LEU A 419 -19.12 -36.91 -11.61
C LEU A 419 -18.16 -37.64 -12.54
N ASP A 420 -16.93 -37.13 -12.72
CA ASP A 420 -15.92 -37.68 -13.59
C ASP A 420 -15.46 -39.09 -13.17
N SER A 421 -15.39 -39.32 -11.85
CA SER A 421 -15.06 -40.64 -11.29
C SER A 421 -16.13 -41.71 -11.50
N ARG A 422 -17.37 -41.30 -11.78
CA ARG A 422 -18.55 -42.23 -11.83
C ARG A 422 -19.16 -42.36 -13.21
N MET A 423 -18.90 -41.44 -14.13
CA MET A 423 -19.51 -41.37 -15.45
C MET A 423 -18.48 -41.34 -16.56
N PRO A 424 -18.84 -41.78 -17.78
CA PRO A 424 -17.98 -41.55 -18.95
C PRO A 424 -17.68 -40.06 -19.11
N PRO A 425 -16.44 -39.70 -19.50
CA PRO A 425 -15.96 -38.30 -19.49
C PRO A 425 -16.91 -37.28 -20.13
N ARG A 426 -17.45 -37.60 -21.30
CA ARG A 426 -18.40 -36.69 -21.98
C ARG A 426 -19.72 -36.50 -21.24
N LYS A 427 -20.21 -37.51 -20.51
CA LYS A 427 -21.44 -37.41 -19.70
C LYS A 427 -21.18 -36.62 -18.44
N ALA A 428 -20.05 -36.82 -17.77
CA ALA A 428 -19.65 -36.05 -16.59
C ALA A 428 -19.50 -34.56 -16.92
N ASP A 429 -18.82 -34.24 -18.02
CA ASP A 429 -18.66 -32.85 -18.47
C ASP A 429 -20.02 -32.17 -18.76
N LEU A 430 -20.92 -32.88 -19.43
CA LEU A 430 -22.26 -32.34 -19.75
C LEU A 430 -23.09 -32.14 -18.48
N ALA A 431 -23.08 -33.09 -17.55
CA ALA A 431 -23.77 -32.97 -16.28
C ALA A 431 -23.23 -31.76 -15.48
N TYR A 432 -21.91 -31.61 -15.39
CA TYR A 432 -21.31 -30.47 -14.75
C TYR A 432 -21.69 -29.14 -15.42
N LEU A 433 -21.60 -29.04 -16.75
CA LEU A 433 -21.98 -27.82 -17.48
C LEU A 433 -23.47 -27.46 -17.28
N ARG A 434 -24.37 -28.43 -17.11
CA ARG A 434 -25.78 -28.18 -16.78
C ARG A 434 -25.93 -27.63 -15.36
N ILE A 435 -25.19 -28.16 -14.38
CA ILE A 435 -25.12 -27.63 -13.02
C ILE A 435 -24.61 -26.20 -13.04
N LEU A 436 -23.52 -25.94 -13.78
CA LEU A 436 -22.94 -24.60 -13.91
C LEU A 436 -23.94 -23.64 -14.61
N LYS A 437 -24.76 -24.14 -15.54
CA LYS A 437 -25.84 -23.34 -16.17
C LYS A 437 -26.92 -22.97 -15.15
N LEU A 438 -27.27 -23.85 -14.22
CA LEU A 438 -28.22 -23.52 -13.14
C LEU A 438 -27.65 -22.34 -12.29
N ALA A 439 -26.38 -22.38 -11.96
CA ALA A 439 -25.71 -21.29 -11.25
C ALA A 439 -25.59 -19.99 -12.08
N ALA A 440 -25.55 -20.11 -13.42
CA ALA A 440 -25.52 -18.95 -14.31
C ALA A 440 -26.87 -18.23 -14.41
N VAL A 441 -27.98 -18.96 -14.32
CA VAL A 441 -29.35 -18.44 -14.44
C VAL A 441 -29.93 -18.06 -13.09
N GLY A 442 -29.65 -18.85 -12.05
CA GLY A 442 -30.10 -18.63 -10.68
C GLY A 442 -29.02 -18.00 -9.79
N LEU A 443 -29.15 -18.26 -8.50
CA LEU A 443 -28.13 -17.86 -7.51
C LEU A 443 -27.05 -18.93 -7.40
N GLU A 444 -25.80 -18.51 -7.54
CA GLU A 444 -24.64 -19.40 -7.42
C GLU A 444 -24.55 -20.04 -6.04
N THR A 445 -24.93 -19.30 -5.00
CA THR A 445 -24.97 -19.77 -3.60
C THR A 445 -25.91 -20.94 -3.41
N ASP A 446 -27.08 -20.91 -4.02
CA ASP A 446 -28.09 -21.98 -3.88
C ASP A 446 -27.59 -23.28 -4.51
N VAL A 447 -26.95 -23.15 -5.68
CA VAL A 447 -26.34 -24.31 -6.36
C VAL A 447 -25.16 -24.84 -5.55
N ALA A 448 -24.34 -23.96 -4.95
CA ALA A 448 -23.22 -24.35 -4.08
C ALA A 448 -23.71 -25.14 -2.85
N GLU A 449 -24.81 -24.69 -2.20
CA GLU A 449 -25.39 -25.42 -1.06
C GLU A 449 -26.00 -26.76 -1.49
N ALA A 450 -26.72 -26.80 -2.62
CA ALA A 450 -27.21 -28.05 -3.17
C ALA A 450 -26.07 -29.05 -3.48
N LEU A 451 -24.96 -28.55 -4.03
CA LEU A 451 -23.75 -29.37 -4.25
C LEU A 451 -23.15 -29.90 -2.97
N LYS A 452 -23.08 -29.09 -1.90
CA LYS A 452 -22.60 -29.55 -0.58
C LYS A 452 -23.48 -30.68 -0.04
N LEU A 453 -24.80 -30.59 -0.20
CA LEU A 453 -25.74 -31.62 0.24
C LEU A 453 -25.54 -32.92 -0.53
N VAL A 454 -25.52 -32.89 -1.88
CA VAL A 454 -25.34 -34.10 -2.67
C VAL A 454 -23.98 -34.76 -2.51
N LEU A 455 -22.91 -33.96 -2.27
CA LEU A 455 -21.57 -34.50 -2.04
C LEU A 455 -21.44 -35.21 -0.68
N ARG A 456 -22.20 -34.76 0.34
CA ARG A 456 -22.28 -35.43 1.67
C ARG A 456 -23.14 -36.69 1.63
N SER A 457 -24.08 -36.77 0.69
CA SER A 457 -24.95 -37.94 0.51
C SER A 457 -24.13 -39.13 -0.01
N LYS A 458 -24.37 -40.34 0.54
CA LYS A 458 -23.82 -41.58 -0.01
C LYS A 458 -24.52 -42.05 -1.26
N ASN A 459 -25.62 -41.42 -1.66
CA ASN A 459 -26.42 -41.78 -2.82
C ASN A 459 -25.76 -41.32 -4.14
N LYS A 460 -26.02 -42.06 -5.23
CA LYS A 460 -25.65 -41.62 -6.57
C LYS A 460 -26.50 -40.40 -6.96
N TRP A 461 -25.89 -39.34 -7.37
CA TRP A 461 -26.55 -38.11 -7.79
C TRP A 461 -26.07 -37.69 -9.19
N ASN A 462 -26.84 -36.84 -9.87
CA ASN A 462 -26.57 -36.26 -11.17
C ASN A 462 -27.02 -34.79 -11.22
N ASP A 463 -26.93 -34.16 -12.39
CA ASP A 463 -27.39 -32.79 -12.65
C ASP A 463 -28.88 -32.55 -12.35
N GLN A 464 -29.75 -33.56 -12.58
CA GLN A 464 -31.20 -33.47 -12.31
C GLN A 464 -31.47 -33.37 -10.81
N HIS A 465 -30.80 -34.17 -9.97
CA HIS A 465 -30.97 -34.09 -8.51
C HIS A 465 -30.55 -32.72 -7.97
N VAL A 466 -29.49 -32.10 -8.53
CA VAL A 466 -29.10 -30.75 -8.16
C VAL A 466 -30.17 -29.74 -8.62
N ALA A 467 -30.73 -29.90 -9.82
CA ALA A 467 -31.76 -29.02 -10.31
C ALA A 467 -33.04 -29.07 -9.44
N GLU A 468 -33.45 -30.27 -9.00
CA GLU A 468 -34.60 -30.47 -8.11
C GLU A 468 -34.41 -29.82 -6.73
N LEU A 469 -33.19 -29.78 -6.22
CA LEU A 469 -32.87 -29.10 -4.96
C LEU A 469 -32.90 -27.59 -5.08
N VAL A 470 -32.46 -27.05 -6.22
CA VAL A 470 -32.36 -25.60 -6.47
C VAL A 470 -33.70 -25.01 -6.90
N GLN A 471 -34.47 -25.77 -7.71
CA GLN A 471 -35.80 -25.39 -8.23
C GLN A 471 -36.79 -26.45 -7.80
N PRO A 472 -37.25 -26.48 -6.55
CA PRO A 472 -38.25 -27.43 -6.13
C PRO A 472 -39.50 -27.20 -6.98
N THR A 473 -39.94 -28.26 -7.66
CA THR A 473 -41.21 -28.25 -8.42
C THR A 473 -42.29 -27.72 -7.49
N PRO A 474 -43.06 -26.69 -7.86
CA PRO A 474 -44.12 -26.20 -7.01
C PRO A 474 -45.01 -27.38 -6.67
N LYS A 475 -45.10 -27.76 -5.42
CA LYS A 475 -46.11 -28.73 -4.97
C LYS A 475 -47.44 -28.18 -5.47
N ALA A 476 -48.19 -28.98 -6.20
CA ALA A 476 -49.52 -28.59 -6.66
C ALA A 476 -50.23 -27.97 -5.46
N VAL A 477 -50.54 -26.70 -5.56
CA VAL A 477 -51.32 -26.01 -4.53
C VAL A 477 -52.63 -26.82 -4.45
N PRO A 478 -53.00 -27.38 -3.29
CA PRO A 478 -54.28 -28.05 -3.16
C PRO A 478 -55.35 -27.07 -3.66
N GLN A 479 -56.10 -27.45 -4.67
CA GLN A 479 -57.26 -26.66 -5.05
C GLN A 479 -58.17 -26.66 -3.84
N LEU A 480 -58.15 -25.57 -3.09
CA LEU A 480 -59.17 -25.33 -2.08
C LEU A 480 -60.50 -25.29 -2.84
N THR A 481 -61.30 -26.31 -2.68
CA THR A 481 -62.69 -26.30 -3.12
C THR A 481 -63.33 -25.12 -2.43
N GLN A 482 -63.54 -24.03 -3.16
CA GLN A 482 -64.34 -22.94 -2.65
C GLN A 482 -65.70 -23.51 -2.36
N GLN A 483 -66.03 -23.70 -1.09
CA GLN A 483 -67.40 -23.90 -0.72
C GLN A 483 -68.15 -22.65 -1.21
N SER A 484 -69.09 -22.84 -2.17
CA SER A 484 -70.00 -21.80 -2.58
C SER A 484 -70.80 -21.41 -1.32
N VAL A 485 -70.52 -20.26 -0.79
CA VAL A 485 -71.32 -19.68 0.30
C VAL A 485 -72.65 -19.28 -0.36
N GLU A 486 -73.73 -19.97 -0.01
CA GLU A 486 -75.06 -19.53 -0.41
C GLU A 486 -75.36 -18.19 0.21
N LEU A 487 -75.27 -17.13 -0.58
CA LEU A 487 -75.54 -15.76 -0.17
C LEU A 487 -76.95 -15.57 0.39
N SER A 488 -77.94 -16.44 -0.04
CA SER A 488 -79.31 -16.51 0.50
C SER A 488 -79.37 -16.74 2.03
N LEU A 489 -78.36 -17.34 2.63
CA LEU A 489 -78.22 -17.46 4.11
C LEU A 489 -77.94 -16.15 4.81
N TYR A 490 -77.27 -15.22 4.16
CA TYR A 490 -77.00 -13.89 4.72
C TYR A 490 -78.23 -12.96 4.58
N ASP A 491 -79.07 -13.12 3.55
CA ASP A 491 -80.29 -12.39 3.40
C ASP A 491 -81.30 -12.72 4.52
N GLN A 492 -81.26 -13.96 5.05
CA GLN A 492 -82.11 -14.35 6.19
C GLN A 492 -81.72 -13.64 7.48
N LEU A 493 -80.45 -13.32 7.67
CA LEU A 493 -79.96 -12.54 8.86
C LEU A 493 -80.41 -11.09 8.79
N LEU A 494 -80.46 -10.47 7.62
CA LEU A 494 -80.96 -9.09 7.44
C LEU A 494 -82.48 -8.97 7.69
N HIS A 495 -83.28 -10.05 7.51
CA HIS A 495 -84.72 -10.01 7.82
C HIS A 495 -85.04 -10.28 9.28
N GLN A 496 -84.08 -10.75 10.15
CA GLN A 496 -84.33 -10.95 11.56
C GLN A 496 -84.12 -9.65 12.42
N GLU A 497 -83.46 -8.66 11.90
CA GLU A 497 -83.26 -7.38 12.65
C GLU A 497 -84.37 -6.36 12.47
N SER A 498 -85.33 -6.55 11.57
CA SER A 498 -86.44 -5.62 11.34
C SER A 498 -87.67 -5.87 12.24
N GLY A 499 -87.59 -6.75 13.26
CA GLY A 499 -88.75 -7.22 14.05
C GLY A 499 -88.83 -6.65 15.50
N HIS A 500 -88.03 -5.73 15.95
CA HIS A 500 -88.18 -5.18 17.28
C HIS A 500 -87.84 -3.66 17.39
N VAL A 501 -88.76 -2.82 16.86
CA VAL A 501 -89.02 -1.48 17.41
C VAL A 501 -90.48 -1.14 17.18
N SER A 502 -91.35 -1.42 18.13
CA SER A 502 -92.57 -0.67 18.41
C SER A 502 -93.18 -1.14 19.73
N ALA A 503 -92.98 -0.37 20.77
CA ALA A 503 -93.81 0.13 21.84
C ALA A 503 -92.98 0.69 22.98
#